data_06d5a45b636e55ecd97d4488d12a3a27
#
_entry.id   06d5a45b636e55ecd97d4488d12a3a27
#
_cell.length_a   1.000
_cell.length_b   1.000
_cell.length_c   1.000
_cell.angle_alpha   90.00
_cell.angle_beta   90.00
_cell.angle_gamma   90.00
#
_symmetry.space_group_name_H-M   'P 1'
#
loop_
_entity.id
_entity.type
_entity.pdbx_description
1 polymer ?
#
loop_
_entity_poly.entity_id
_entity_poly.type
_entity_poly.pdbx_seq_one_letter_code
_entity_poly.pdbx_strand_id
1 'polypeptide(L)'
;MAGLLAVESGQDAQIRTLLYRHKKERLYGLTVGEITNRLSTLRNTLGHSGIVDKGLVVPLCLGAQRNITGNSLAGDRNSVGFERTPEQIFSIVYATGNASQPGGFFPLGGNGTIAKAFLNGHTHT
;
A
#
# COMPACT_ATOMS: atom_id res chain seq x y z
N MET A 1 0.19 -16.61 10.67
CA MET A 1 -0.11 -15.37 9.89
C MET A 1 -0.46 -14.19 10.79
N ALA A 2 -1.41 -14.31 11.73
CA ALA A 2 -1.81 -13.18 12.58
C ALA A 2 -0.67 -12.52 13.37
N GLY A 3 0.28 -13.30 13.90
CA GLY A 3 1.42 -12.77 14.63
C GLY A 3 2.38 -11.93 13.75
N LEU A 4 2.62 -12.34 12.52
CA LEU A 4 3.42 -11.58 11.56
C LEU A 4 2.72 -10.26 11.21
N LEU A 5 1.44 -10.31 10.88
CA LEU A 5 0.66 -9.13 10.55
C LEU A 5 0.64 -8.11 11.71
N ALA A 6 0.54 -8.58 12.95
CA ALA A 6 0.53 -7.70 14.13
C ALA A 6 1.87 -6.93 14.25
N VAL A 7 3.00 -7.59 14.06
CA VAL A 7 4.33 -6.96 14.10
C VAL A 7 4.52 -5.99 12.94
N GLU A 8 4.17 -6.39 11.73
CA GLU A 8 4.29 -5.54 10.53
C GLU A 8 3.40 -4.29 10.62
N SER A 9 2.19 -4.42 11.16
CA SER A 9 1.31 -3.28 11.41
C SER A 9 1.93 -2.29 12.40
N GLY A 10 2.58 -2.79 13.46
CA GLY A 10 3.30 -1.96 14.42
C GLY A 10 4.49 -1.22 13.78
N GLN A 11 5.25 -1.90 12.94
CA GLN A 11 6.37 -1.32 12.21
C GLN A 11 5.89 -0.24 11.22
N ASP A 12 4.84 -0.50 10.45
CA ASP A 12 4.24 0.47 9.54
C ASP A 12 3.78 1.72 10.29
N ALA A 13 3.10 1.55 11.42
CA ALA A 13 2.63 2.65 12.24
C ALA A 13 3.78 3.53 12.76
N GLN A 14 4.90 2.94 13.16
CA GLN A 14 6.09 3.68 13.60
C GLN A 14 6.73 4.46 12.44
N ILE A 15 6.94 3.81 11.30
CA ILE A 15 7.51 4.43 10.10
C ILE A 15 6.62 5.59 9.65
N ARG A 16 5.32 5.38 9.53
CA ARG A 16 4.37 6.41 9.11
C ARG A 16 4.30 7.57 10.11
N THR A 17 4.38 7.29 11.40
CA THR A 17 4.40 8.34 12.43
C THR A 17 5.67 9.19 12.32
N LEU A 18 6.83 8.58 12.09
CA LEU A 18 8.07 9.29 11.86
C LEU A 18 7.97 10.19 10.61
N LEU A 19 7.53 9.62 9.50
CA LEU A 19 7.34 10.37 8.25
C LEU A 19 6.31 11.50 8.41
N TYR A 20 5.26 11.30 9.20
CA TYR A 20 4.26 12.34 9.48
C TYR A 20 4.84 13.53 10.25
N ARG A 21 5.76 13.28 11.20
CA ARG A 21 6.47 14.35 11.90
C ARG A 21 7.32 15.19 10.94
N HIS A 22 7.89 14.56 9.92
CA HIS A 22 8.75 15.19 8.91
C HIS A 22 7.99 15.59 7.63
N LYS A 23 6.66 15.53 7.61
CA LYS A 23 5.85 15.69 6.39
C LYS A 23 6.06 17.00 5.61
N LYS A 24 6.58 18.04 6.26
CA LYS A 24 6.89 19.34 5.64
C LYS A 24 8.34 19.45 5.15
N GLU A 25 9.21 18.53 5.55
CA GLU A 25 10.60 18.53 5.09
C GLU A 25 10.66 18.23 3.59
N ARG A 26 11.63 18.83 2.93
CA ARG A 26 11.77 18.71 1.47
C ARG A 26 12.95 17.81 1.13
N LEU A 27 12.70 16.89 0.20
CA LEU A 27 13.67 16.01 -0.41
C LEU A 27 13.49 16.10 -1.94
N TYR A 28 14.57 16.43 -2.63
CA TYR A 28 14.55 16.55 -4.11
C TYR A 28 13.44 17.44 -4.66
N GLY A 29 13.15 18.55 -3.96
CA GLY A 29 12.12 19.51 -4.39
C GLY A 29 10.68 19.19 -3.97
N LEU A 30 10.43 18.02 -3.42
CA LEU A 30 9.12 17.59 -2.90
C LEU A 30 9.15 17.50 -1.38
N THR A 31 8.01 17.71 -0.74
CA THR A 31 7.87 17.40 0.69
C THR A 31 7.69 15.89 0.91
N VAL A 32 8.04 15.42 2.10
CA VAL A 32 7.78 14.02 2.50
C VAL A 32 6.30 13.68 2.34
N GLY A 33 5.40 14.60 2.68
CA GLY A 33 3.96 14.41 2.47
C GLY A 33 3.58 14.24 1.00
N GLU A 34 4.15 15.05 0.10
CA GLU A 34 3.92 14.93 -1.34
C GLU A 34 4.47 13.62 -1.90
N ILE A 35 5.65 13.19 -1.46
CA ILE A 35 6.24 11.92 -1.87
C ILE A 35 5.32 10.75 -1.47
N THR A 36 4.85 10.72 -0.24
CA THR A 36 3.95 9.65 0.23
C THR A 36 2.61 9.65 -0.49
N ASN A 37 2.06 10.82 -0.83
CA ASN A 37 0.85 10.93 -1.64
C ASN A 37 1.05 10.37 -3.05
N ARG A 38 2.17 10.68 -3.70
CA ARG A 38 2.51 10.14 -5.02
C ARG A 38 2.68 8.63 -5.01
N LEU A 39 3.33 8.08 -3.98
CA LEU A 39 3.46 6.63 -3.79
C LEU A 39 2.10 5.95 -3.61
N SER A 40 1.21 6.55 -2.83
CA SER A 40 -0.15 6.04 -2.65
C SER A 40 -0.95 6.09 -3.95
N THR A 41 -0.85 7.18 -4.71
CA THR A 41 -1.48 7.30 -6.03
C THR A 41 -0.96 6.23 -6.99
N LEU A 42 0.35 6.02 -7.04
CA LEU A 42 0.95 4.97 -7.87
C LEU A 42 0.43 3.59 -7.50
N ARG A 43 0.38 3.24 -6.20
CA ARG A 43 -0.16 1.96 -5.75
C ARG A 43 -1.64 1.79 -6.07
N ASN A 44 -2.44 2.85 -5.96
CA ASN A 44 -3.84 2.84 -6.36
C ASN A 44 -4.00 2.61 -7.86
N THR A 45 -3.17 3.25 -8.68
CA THR A 45 -3.17 3.08 -10.14
C THR A 45 -2.80 1.65 -10.53
N LEU A 46 -1.72 1.12 -9.96
CA LEU A 46 -1.24 -0.24 -10.25
C LEU A 46 -2.18 -1.32 -9.74
N GLY A 47 -2.87 -1.09 -8.62
CA GLY A 47 -3.79 -2.04 -8.02
C GLY A 47 -5.20 -2.05 -8.63
N HIS A 48 -5.54 -1.07 -9.46
CA HIS A 48 -6.83 -0.93 -10.16
C HIS A 48 -8.11 -0.96 -9.27
N SER A 49 -7.97 -0.72 -7.96
CA SER A 49 -9.07 -0.86 -6.99
C SER A 49 -9.59 0.48 -6.44
N GLY A 50 -9.29 1.59 -7.12
CA GLY A 50 -9.65 2.91 -6.63
C GLY A 50 -8.77 3.37 -5.46
N ILE A 51 -9.33 4.15 -4.54
CA ILE A 51 -8.58 4.72 -3.41
C ILE A 51 -8.56 3.71 -2.26
N VAL A 52 -7.59 2.80 -2.28
CA VAL A 52 -7.30 1.83 -1.22
C VAL A 52 -5.92 2.03 -0.59
N ASP A 53 -5.29 3.14 -0.90
CA ASP A 53 -4.07 3.62 -0.26
C ASP A 53 -4.10 5.14 -0.17
N LYS A 54 -3.57 5.69 0.91
CA LYS A 54 -3.58 7.12 1.17
C LYS A 54 -2.25 7.55 1.79
N GLY A 55 -1.76 8.71 1.36
CA GLY A 55 -0.56 9.32 1.95
C GLY A 55 -0.73 9.69 3.43
N LEU A 56 0.23 10.41 3.95
CA LEU A 56 0.27 10.80 5.37
C LEU A 56 -0.75 11.87 5.74
N VAL A 57 -1.19 12.66 4.77
CA VAL A 57 -2.18 13.73 4.96
C VAL A 57 -3.26 13.57 3.90
N VAL A 58 -4.49 13.58 4.33
CA VAL A 58 -5.66 13.39 3.46
C VAL A 58 -6.68 14.50 3.66
N PRO A 59 -7.54 14.79 2.68
CA PRO A 59 -8.74 15.60 2.90
C PRO A 59 -9.63 15.00 3.99
N LEU A 60 -10.34 15.82 4.75
CA LEU A 60 -11.21 15.35 5.84
C LEU A 60 -12.16 14.23 5.40
N CYS A 61 -12.76 14.36 4.22
CA CYS A 61 -13.72 13.37 3.70
C CYS A 61 -13.12 11.97 3.48
N LEU A 62 -11.79 11.88 3.36
CA LEU A 62 -11.06 10.61 3.21
C LEU A 62 -10.35 10.19 4.50
N GLY A 63 -10.36 11.03 5.52
CA GLY A 63 -9.71 10.77 6.81
C GLY A 63 -10.56 9.91 7.74
N ALA A 64 -9.94 9.42 8.81
CA ALA A 64 -10.61 8.64 9.83
C ALA A 64 -11.83 9.40 10.37
N GLN A 65 -12.97 8.75 10.40
CA GLN A 65 -14.26 9.29 10.83
C GLN A 65 -14.64 10.63 10.16
N ARG A 66 -14.01 10.95 9.03
CA ARG A 66 -14.13 12.23 8.31
C ARG A 66 -13.75 13.47 9.13
N ASN A 67 -12.95 13.28 10.17
CA ASN A 67 -12.57 14.34 11.12
C ASN A 67 -11.06 14.54 11.25
N ILE A 68 -10.25 13.60 10.76
CA ILE A 68 -8.81 13.58 10.96
C ILE A 68 -8.11 13.63 9.61
N THR A 69 -7.28 14.65 9.39
CA THR A 69 -6.46 14.77 8.18
C THR A 69 -5.16 13.99 8.26
N GLY A 70 -4.68 13.67 9.46
CA GLY A 70 -3.49 12.84 9.65
C GLY A 70 -3.81 11.36 9.39
N ASN A 71 -2.92 10.68 8.66
CA ASN A 71 -3.09 9.28 8.28
C ASN A 71 -1.83 8.46 8.65
N SER A 72 -1.42 8.55 9.91
CA SER A 72 -0.28 7.76 10.44
C SER A 72 -0.64 6.28 10.55
N LEU A 73 -1.89 5.96 10.89
CA LEU A 73 -2.44 4.62 10.80
C LEU A 73 -3.22 4.55 9.50
N ALA A 74 -2.68 3.83 8.52
CA ALA A 74 -3.31 3.72 7.21
C ALA A 74 -4.64 2.98 7.30
N GLY A 75 -5.73 3.71 7.14
CA GLY A 75 -7.07 3.16 7.25
C GLY A 75 -8.08 3.90 6.36
N ASP A 76 -9.25 3.32 6.24
CA ASP A 76 -10.38 3.94 5.57
C ASP A 76 -11.09 4.97 6.48
N ARG A 77 -12.21 5.51 6.02
CA ARG A 77 -13.01 6.46 6.80
C ARG A 77 -13.64 5.87 8.06
N ASN A 78 -13.70 4.54 8.18
CA ASN A 78 -14.20 3.82 9.34
C ASN A 78 -13.06 3.40 10.27
N SER A 79 -11.82 3.85 10.01
CA SER A 79 -10.60 3.48 10.74
C SER A 79 -10.25 1.99 10.62
N VAL A 80 -10.67 1.34 9.56
CA VAL A 80 -10.35 -0.06 9.24
C VAL A 80 -9.28 -0.10 8.14
N GLY A 81 -8.36 -1.04 8.23
CA GLY A 81 -7.34 -1.26 7.20
C GLY A 81 -7.97 -1.63 5.86
N PHE A 82 -7.32 -1.24 4.77
CA PHE A 82 -7.75 -1.63 3.43
C PHE A 82 -7.39 -3.09 3.15
N GLU A 83 -8.33 -3.82 2.59
CA GLU A 83 -8.08 -5.15 2.03
C GLU A 83 -7.60 -5.04 0.57
N ARG A 84 -6.80 -6.00 0.16
CA ARG A 84 -6.36 -6.17 -1.23
C ARG A 84 -6.40 -7.64 -1.61
N THR A 85 -6.77 -7.92 -2.83
CA THR A 85 -6.66 -9.28 -3.36
C THR A 85 -5.19 -9.60 -3.69
N PRO A 86 -4.81 -10.89 -3.78
CA PRO A 86 -3.47 -11.29 -4.23
C PRO A 86 -3.07 -10.66 -5.57
N GLU A 87 -4.00 -10.58 -6.53
CA GLU A 87 -3.78 -9.98 -7.84
C GLU A 87 -3.42 -8.50 -7.74
N GLN A 88 -4.13 -7.76 -6.88
CA GLN A 88 -3.83 -6.34 -6.64
C GLN A 88 -2.43 -6.16 -6.03
N ILE A 89 -2.05 -7.04 -5.09
CA ILE A 89 -0.73 -7.02 -4.48
C ILE A 89 0.35 -7.30 -5.53
N PHE A 90 0.18 -8.36 -6.35
CA PHE A 90 1.14 -8.66 -7.41
C PHE A 90 1.24 -7.56 -8.46
N SER A 91 0.13 -6.98 -8.88
CA SER A 91 0.13 -5.84 -9.81
C SER A 91 0.96 -4.66 -9.29
N ILE A 92 0.91 -4.40 -7.98
CA ILE A 92 1.67 -3.34 -7.32
C ILE A 92 3.14 -3.71 -7.17
N VAL A 93 3.47 -4.89 -6.63
CA VAL A 93 4.87 -5.28 -6.36
C VAL A 93 5.65 -5.59 -7.63
N TYR A 94 4.98 -6.01 -8.70
CA TYR A 94 5.58 -6.13 -10.03
C TYR A 94 5.76 -4.77 -10.71
N ALA A 95 5.12 -3.71 -10.19
CA ALA A 95 5.14 -2.36 -10.75
C ALA A 95 4.70 -2.27 -12.23
N THR A 96 3.98 -3.26 -12.72
CA THR A 96 3.49 -3.36 -14.11
C THR A 96 1.99 -3.08 -14.21
N GLY A 97 1.28 -3.08 -13.08
CA GLY A 97 -0.19 -3.05 -13.08
C GLY A 97 -0.81 -4.36 -13.59
N ASN A 98 -0.03 -5.42 -13.71
CA ASN A 98 -0.48 -6.73 -14.19
C ASN A 98 0.12 -7.84 -13.33
N ALA A 99 -0.73 -8.56 -12.61
CA ALA A 99 -0.31 -9.64 -11.71
C ALA A 99 0.38 -10.82 -12.42
N SER A 100 0.19 -10.95 -13.73
CA SER A 100 0.80 -12.00 -14.55
C SER A 100 2.11 -11.58 -15.22
N GLN A 101 2.50 -10.30 -15.09
CA GLN A 101 3.69 -9.77 -15.73
C GLN A 101 4.75 -9.42 -14.67
N PRO A 102 5.76 -10.28 -14.45
CA PRO A 102 6.85 -10.02 -13.53
C PRO A 102 7.58 -8.71 -13.80
N GLY A 103 8.06 -8.07 -12.75
CA GLY A 103 8.79 -6.80 -12.81
C GLY A 103 9.08 -6.27 -11.42
N GLY A 104 9.44 -5.00 -11.32
CA GLY A 104 9.63 -4.31 -10.04
C GLY A 104 10.47 -5.06 -9.01
N PHE A 105 9.89 -5.38 -7.86
CA PHE A 105 10.56 -6.12 -6.79
C PHE A 105 10.80 -7.59 -7.11
N PHE A 106 10.07 -8.17 -8.06
CA PHE A 106 10.19 -9.57 -8.45
C PHE A 106 10.33 -9.71 -9.97
N PRO A 107 11.48 -9.36 -10.54
CA PRO A 107 11.68 -9.36 -12.00
C PRO A 107 11.60 -10.76 -12.62
N LEU A 108 11.80 -11.81 -11.84
CA LEU A 108 11.65 -13.21 -12.26
C LEU A 108 10.31 -13.83 -11.81
N GLY A 109 9.42 -13.02 -11.25
CA GLY A 109 8.13 -13.45 -10.72
C GLY A 109 8.23 -14.19 -9.40
N GLY A 110 7.07 -14.60 -8.89
CA GLY A 110 6.94 -15.48 -7.72
C GLY A 110 7.36 -16.90 -8.09
N ASN A 111 8.64 -17.25 -7.90
CA ASN A 111 9.23 -18.49 -8.39
C ASN A 111 9.46 -19.57 -7.30
N GLY A 112 9.08 -19.32 -6.05
CA GLY A 112 9.13 -20.32 -4.99
C GLY A 112 8.02 -21.36 -5.09
N THR A 113 8.21 -22.53 -4.48
CA THR A 113 7.21 -23.63 -4.51
C THR A 113 5.85 -23.16 -3.98
N ILE A 114 5.83 -22.44 -2.87
CA ILE A 114 4.60 -21.91 -2.27
C ILE A 114 3.96 -20.87 -3.19
N ALA A 115 4.74 -19.91 -3.71
CA ALA A 115 4.24 -18.87 -4.61
C ALA A 115 3.61 -19.49 -5.86
N LYS A 116 4.27 -20.49 -6.47
CA LYS A 116 3.74 -21.21 -7.64
C LYS A 116 2.44 -21.95 -7.34
N ALA A 117 2.30 -22.55 -6.17
CA ALA A 117 1.07 -23.23 -5.77
C ALA A 117 -0.11 -22.25 -5.71
N PHE A 118 0.10 -21.03 -5.20
CA PHE A 118 -0.94 -19.99 -5.17
C PHE A 118 -1.19 -19.35 -6.53
N LEU A 119 -0.15 -19.08 -7.31
CA LEU A 119 -0.30 -18.47 -8.64
C LEU A 119 -0.96 -19.41 -9.66
N ASN A 120 -0.72 -20.73 -9.54
CA ASN A 120 -1.30 -21.73 -10.43
C ASN A 120 -2.68 -22.23 -9.94
N GLY A 121 -3.04 -22.00 -8.68
CA GLY A 121 -4.32 -22.42 -8.10
C GLY A 121 -5.53 -21.55 -8.47
N HIS A 122 -5.32 -20.40 -9.08
CA HIS A 122 -6.40 -19.48 -9.47
C HIS A 122 -6.90 -19.68 -10.92
N THR A 123 -6.60 -20.81 -11.54
CA THR A 123 -7.15 -21.16 -12.86
C THR A 123 -8.41 -22.03 -12.80
N HIS A 124 -9.08 -22.12 -11.65
CA HIS A 124 -10.33 -22.88 -11.56
C HIS A 124 -11.44 -22.11 -10.86
N THR A 125 -12.35 -21.72 -11.63
CA THR A 125 -13.81 -21.49 -11.73
C THR A 125 -14.18 -20.05 -11.96
#